data_9b7790430485ced6361daecd4f9dd7bc
#
_entry.id   9b7790430485ced6361daecd4f9dd7bc
#
_cell.length_a   1.000
_cell.length_b   1.000
_cell.length_c   1.000
_cell.angle_alpha   90.00
_cell.angle_beta   90.00
_cell.angle_gamma   90.00
#
_symmetry.space_group_name_H-M   'P 1'
#
loop_
_entity.id
_entity.type
_entity.pdbx_description
1 polymer ?
#
loop_
_entity_poly.entity_id
_entity_poly.type
_entity_poly.pdbx_seq_one_letter_code
_entity_poly.pdbx_strand_id
1 'polypeptide(L)'
;MKQRRLFAALLLAAIAALAIAGPASAAKLDVANQGGRQLTTTLTGAQEVPNPGDPDGTGFAAVTVNPGQGLVCYELSVSGIATATAAHIHEAPPNAAGPVVVTLTEVPFDSFSSGCVEVDRAEAKEILKNPADYYVNVHNADFTGGALRGQLSR
;
A
#
# COMPACT_ATOMS: atom_id res chain seq x y z
N MET A 1 -25.25 -79.56 27.01
CA MET A 1 -24.60 -78.44 27.66
C MET A 1 -24.23 -77.42 26.57
N LYS A 2 -24.99 -76.31 26.45
CA LYS A 2 -24.82 -75.30 25.41
C LYS A 2 -23.99 -74.16 25.92
N GLN A 3 -22.75 -73.93 25.39
CA GLN A 3 -21.96 -72.75 25.71
C GLN A 3 -22.44 -71.57 24.89
N ARG A 4 -22.90 -70.49 25.55
CA ARG A 4 -23.23 -69.21 24.95
C ARG A 4 -21.93 -68.41 24.85
N ARG A 5 -21.48 -68.08 23.62
CA ARG A 5 -20.40 -67.15 23.35
C ARG A 5 -20.96 -65.72 23.30
N LEU A 6 -20.57 -64.91 24.26
CA LEU A 6 -20.85 -63.46 24.26
C LEU A 6 -19.85 -62.76 23.35
N PHE A 7 -20.31 -62.15 22.27
CA PHE A 7 -19.53 -61.25 21.46
C PHE A 7 -19.62 -59.83 22.03
N ALA A 8 -18.55 -59.34 22.62
CA ALA A 8 -18.43 -57.94 22.98
C ALA A 8 -18.09 -57.11 21.73
N ALA A 9 -18.99 -56.28 21.25
CA ALA A 9 -18.73 -55.33 20.19
C ALA A 9 -18.08 -54.07 20.80
N LEU A 10 -16.78 -53.84 20.48
CA LEU A 10 -16.15 -52.56 20.75
C LEU A 10 -16.60 -51.54 19.70
N LEU A 11 -17.37 -50.54 20.12
CA LEU A 11 -17.62 -49.33 19.31
C LEU A 11 -16.43 -48.37 19.47
N LEU A 12 -15.61 -48.24 18.43
CA LEU A 12 -14.63 -47.13 18.33
C LEU A 12 -15.41 -45.88 17.87
N ALA A 13 -15.57 -44.93 18.77
CA ALA A 13 -16.02 -43.59 18.41
C ALA A 13 -14.84 -42.78 17.86
N ALA A 14 -14.81 -42.57 16.57
CA ALA A 14 -13.87 -41.64 15.94
C ALA A 14 -14.36 -40.20 16.15
N ILE A 15 -13.68 -39.45 17.02
CA ILE A 15 -13.91 -38.00 17.16
C ILE A 15 -13.18 -37.31 16.02
N ALA A 16 -13.92 -36.90 14.99
CA ALA A 16 -13.40 -36.03 13.95
C ALA A 16 -13.26 -34.60 14.53
N ALA A 17 -12.03 -34.19 14.81
CA ALA A 17 -11.73 -32.80 15.13
C ALA A 17 -11.88 -31.93 13.88
N LEU A 18 -13.01 -31.20 13.78
CA LEU A 18 -13.24 -30.21 12.74
C LEU A 18 -12.39 -28.96 13.09
N ALA A 19 -11.26 -28.80 12.45
CA ALA A 19 -10.46 -27.57 12.53
C ALA A 19 -11.22 -26.46 11.81
N ILE A 20 -11.87 -25.57 12.57
CA ILE A 20 -12.44 -24.34 12.04
C ILE A 20 -11.27 -23.39 11.78
N ALA A 21 -10.79 -23.35 10.55
CA ALA A 21 -9.92 -22.27 10.08
C ALA A 21 -10.82 -21.02 10.00
N GLY A 22 -10.77 -20.18 11.02
CA GLY A 22 -11.37 -18.85 10.97
C GLY A 22 -10.70 -18.03 9.86
N PRO A 23 -11.43 -17.10 9.20
CA PRO A 23 -10.80 -16.21 8.23
C PRO A 23 -9.68 -15.42 8.94
N ALA A 24 -8.46 -15.51 8.42
CA ALA A 24 -7.39 -14.64 8.82
C ALA A 24 -7.81 -13.22 8.38
N SER A 25 -8.39 -12.45 9.28
CA SER A 25 -8.52 -11.01 9.08
C SER A 25 -7.10 -10.46 9.01
N ALA A 26 -6.63 -10.14 7.82
CA ALA A 26 -5.49 -9.27 7.66
C ALA A 26 -5.87 -7.97 8.38
N ALA A 27 -5.28 -7.74 9.55
CA ALA A 27 -5.44 -6.48 10.26
C ALA A 27 -4.91 -5.41 9.30
N LYS A 28 -5.80 -4.57 8.76
CA LYS A 28 -5.38 -3.33 8.10
C LYS A 28 -4.55 -2.58 9.13
N LEU A 29 -3.27 -2.39 8.83
CA LEU A 29 -2.41 -1.55 9.64
C LEU A 29 -3.08 -0.17 9.67
N ASP A 30 -3.48 0.26 10.86
CA ASP A 30 -4.08 1.58 11.06
C ASP A 30 -3.00 2.63 10.83
N VAL A 31 -3.03 3.27 9.67
CA VAL A 31 -2.07 4.29 9.22
C VAL A 31 -1.87 5.37 10.28
N ALA A 32 -2.94 5.74 11.01
CA ALA A 32 -2.90 6.77 12.05
C ALA A 32 -2.10 6.36 13.30
N ASN A 33 -1.92 5.05 13.55
CA ASN A 33 -1.30 4.53 14.79
C ASN A 33 0.15 4.07 14.64
N GLN A 34 0.76 4.19 13.44
CA GLN A 34 2.12 3.68 13.21
C GLN A 34 3.22 4.63 13.73
N GLY A 35 2.85 5.80 14.24
CA GLY A 35 3.81 6.84 14.59
C GLY A 35 4.54 7.37 13.35
N GLY A 36 5.44 8.33 13.53
CA GLY A 36 6.19 8.91 12.43
C GLY A 36 5.79 10.35 12.15
N ARG A 37 6.26 10.89 11.02
CA ARG A 37 5.95 12.24 10.58
C ARG A 37 5.21 12.20 9.26
N GLN A 38 4.11 12.92 9.18
CA GLN A 38 3.30 13.05 7.96
C GLN A 38 3.89 14.10 7.03
N LEU A 39 3.92 13.73 5.75
CA LEU A 39 4.16 14.57 4.58
C LEU A 39 2.91 14.53 3.71
N THR A 40 2.67 15.57 2.93
CA THR A 40 1.50 15.65 2.06
C THR A 40 1.85 16.17 0.67
N THR A 41 0.99 15.89 -0.29
CA THR A 41 1.06 16.51 -1.61
C THR A 41 -0.27 16.48 -2.34
N THR A 42 -0.51 17.52 -3.15
CA THR A 42 -1.56 17.50 -4.19
C THR A 42 -0.97 16.97 -5.48
N LEU A 43 -1.67 16.06 -6.12
CA LEU A 43 -1.28 15.39 -7.35
C LEU A 43 -2.02 15.99 -8.54
N THR A 44 -1.31 16.27 -9.62
CA THR A 44 -1.88 16.73 -10.90
C THR A 44 -1.12 16.15 -12.08
N GLY A 45 -1.76 15.98 -13.23
CA GLY A 45 -1.08 15.56 -14.44
C GLY A 45 -0.08 16.60 -14.95
N ALA A 46 -0.33 17.89 -14.72
CA ALA A 46 0.57 18.96 -15.14
C ALA A 46 1.94 18.93 -14.46
N GLN A 47 2.08 18.25 -13.31
CA GLN A 47 3.36 18.08 -12.60
C GLN A 47 4.20 16.92 -13.15
N GLU A 48 3.67 16.09 -14.03
CA GLU A 48 4.41 14.99 -14.64
C GLU A 48 5.50 15.47 -15.59
N VAL A 49 6.59 14.71 -15.63
CA VAL A 49 7.75 14.94 -16.50
C VAL A 49 8.27 13.60 -17.05
N PRO A 50 8.84 13.58 -18.27
CA PRO A 50 9.10 14.70 -19.17
C PRO A 50 7.86 15.20 -19.95
N ASN A 51 6.75 14.45 -19.93
CA ASN A 51 5.49 14.83 -20.60
C ASN A 51 4.42 14.98 -19.54
N PRO A 52 3.47 15.91 -19.73
CA PRO A 52 2.31 16.01 -18.85
C PRO A 52 1.53 14.69 -18.78
N GLY A 53 1.00 14.40 -17.61
CA GLY A 53 0.08 13.29 -17.37
C GLY A 53 -1.36 13.65 -17.73
N ASP A 54 -2.31 13.09 -16.99
CA ASP A 54 -3.74 13.25 -17.22
C ASP A 54 -4.17 14.70 -16.95
N PRO A 55 -4.69 15.42 -17.97
CA PRO A 55 -5.03 16.85 -17.83
C PRO A 55 -6.25 17.09 -16.92
N ASP A 56 -7.14 16.11 -16.81
CA ASP A 56 -8.36 16.17 -16.01
C ASP A 56 -8.17 15.55 -14.61
N GLY A 57 -7.04 14.89 -14.42
CA GLY A 57 -6.72 14.13 -13.23
C GLY A 57 -6.24 15.01 -12.06
N THR A 58 -6.74 14.69 -10.87
CA THR A 58 -6.31 15.29 -9.61
C THR A 58 -6.19 14.23 -8.52
N GLY A 59 -5.41 14.50 -7.48
CA GLY A 59 -5.30 13.62 -6.33
C GLY A 59 -4.68 14.30 -5.12
N PHE A 60 -4.65 13.56 -4.04
CA PHE A 60 -3.99 13.94 -2.80
C PHE A 60 -3.33 12.72 -2.17
N ALA A 61 -2.13 12.89 -1.66
CA ALA A 61 -1.44 11.87 -0.89
C ALA A 61 -1.02 12.41 0.49
N ALA A 62 -1.30 11.63 1.53
CA ALA A 62 -0.72 11.76 2.85
C ALA A 62 0.22 10.59 3.09
N VAL A 63 1.48 10.87 3.38
CA VAL A 63 2.54 9.88 3.55
C VAL A 63 3.14 10.02 4.94
N THR A 64 2.94 9.03 5.81
CA THR A 64 3.52 9.00 7.15
C THR A 64 4.77 8.15 7.15
N VAL A 65 5.91 8.76 7.44
CA VAL A 65 7.22 8.11 7.42
C VAL A 65 7.74 7.90 8.83
N ASN A 66 8.07 6.66 9.18
CA ASN A 66 8.63 6.28 10.48
C ASN A 66 10.01 5.60 10.34
N PRO A 67 11.12 6.34 10.40
CA PRO A 67 12.46 5.76 10.31
C PRO A 67 12.80 4.81 11.46
N GLY A 68 12.18 4.98 12.63
CA GLY A 68 12.39 4.10 13.80
C GLY A 68 11.92 2.67 13.53
N GLN A 69 10.84 2.53 12.78
CA GLN A 69 10.29 1.24 12.37
C GLN A 69 10.75 0.81 10.96
N GLY A 70 11.27 1.72 10.13
CA GLY A 70 11.53 1.45 8.72
C GLY A 70 10.22 1.30 7.95
N LEU A 71 9.25 2.21 8.18
CA LEU A 71 7.90 2.09 7.66
C LEU A 71 7.47 3.38 6.96
N VAL A 72 6.84 3.23 5.80
CA VAL A 72 6.11 4.29 5.08
C VAL A 72 4.66 3.85 4.97
N CYS A 73 3.76 4.62 5.60
CA CYS A 73 2.31 4.44 5.46
C CYS A 73 1.73 5.57 4.61
N TYR A 74 0.67 5.29 3.87
CA TYR A 74 0.09 6.26 2.95
C TYR A 74 -1.44 6.16 2.89
N GLU A 75 -2.04 7.28 2.59
CA GLU A 75 -3.41 7.45 2.12
C GLU A 75 -3.33 8.18 0.79
N LEU A 76 -3.96 7.63 -0.25
CA LEU A 76 -3.91 8.13 -1.60
C LEU A 76 -5.33 8.22 -2.17
N SER A 77 -5.74 9.41 -2.57
CA SER A 77 -7.00 9.65 -3.26
C SER A 77 -6.75 10.23 -4.65
N VAL A 78 -7.56 9.79 -5.64
CA VAL A 78 -7.49 10.25 -7.02
C VAL A 78 -8.88 10.49 -7.58
N SER A 79 -8.98 11.38 -8.56
CA SER A 79 -10.22 11.69 -9.29
C SER A 79 -9.89 12.13 -10.71
N GLY A 80 -10.81 11.86 -11.65
CA GLY A 80 -10.67 12.29 -13.04
C GLY A 80 -9.64 11.50 -13.85
N ILE A 81 -9.19 10.32 -13.38
CA ILE A 81 -8.29 9.44 -14.10
C ILE A 81 -8.93 8.09 -14.40
N ALA A 82 -8.43 7.37 -15.40
CA ALA A 82 -8.72 5.95 -15.57
C ALA A 82 -8.18 5.14 -14.37
N THR A 83 -8.67 3.91 -14.19
CA THR A 83 -8.26 3.01 -13.09
C THR A 83 -6.74 2.98 -12.92
N ALA A 84 -6.27 3.31 -11.73
CA ALA A 84 -4.85 3.30 -11.42
C ALA A 84 -4.29 1.86 -11.49
N THR A 85 -3.11 1.71 -12.05
CA THR A 85 -2.42 0.42 -12.21
C THR A 85 -1.18 0.29 -11.34
N ALA A 86 -0.58 1.41 -10.95
CA ALA A 86 0.57 1.48 -10.04
C ALA A 86 0.65 2.85 -9.36
N ALA A 87 1.30 2.88 -8.21
CA ALA A 87 1.67 4.11 -7.52
C ALA A 87 3.02 3.94 -6.80
N HIS A 88 3.84 4.99 -6.79
CA HIS A 88 5.19 4.94 -6.24
C HIS A 88 5.56 6.24 -5.53
N ILE A 89 6.61 6.18 -4.70
CA ILE A 89 7.42 7.33 -4.34
C ILE A 89 8.74 7.22 -5.10
N HIS A 90 9.14 8.31 -5.72
CA HIS A 90 10.37 8.45 -6.49
C HIS A 90 11.28 9.51 -5.85
N GLU A 91 12.58 9.44 -6.13
CA GLU A 91 13.56 10.45 -5.73
C GLU A 91 13.98 11.29 -6.93
N ALA A 92 13.50 12.51 -7.02
CA ALA A 92 13.97 13.56 -7.92
C ALA A 92 13.32 14.92 -7.59
N PRO A 93 13.95 16.03 -7.95
CA PRO A 93 13.34 17.37 -7.84
C PRO A 93 12.18 17.55 -8.84
N PRO A 94 11.37 18.62 -8.72
CA PRO A 94 10.13 18.80 -9.49
C PRO A 94 10.24 18.68 -11.02
N ASN A 95 11.38 19.02 -11.60
CA ASN A 95 11.57 19.08 -13.05
C ASN A 95 12.31 17.87 -13.63
N ALA A 96 12.48 16.80 -12.86
CA ALA A 96 13.21 15.61 -13.28
C ALA A 96 12.42 14.34 -12.92
N ALA A 97 12.50 13.33 -13.79
CA ALA A 97 12.10 11.98 -13.44
C ALA A 97 13.23 11.28 -12.68
N GLY A 98 12.89 10.51 -11.66
CA GLY A 98 13.84 9.78 -10.84
C GLY A 98 13.48 8.31 -10.66
N PRO A 99 14.36 7.53 -10.01
CA PRO A 99 14.10 6.13 -9.72
C PRO A 99 12.95 5.96 -8.71
N VAL A 100 12.28 4.82 -8.78
CA VAL A 100 11.34 4.39 -7.73
C VAL A 100 12.15 4.04 -6.47
N VAL A 101 11.77 4.61 -5.33
CA VAL A 101 12.33 4.29 -4.01
C VAL A 101 11.33 3.56 -3.11
N VAL A 102 10.03 3.78 -3.30
CA VAL A 102 8.97 3.03 -2.59
C VAL A 102 7.86 2.65 -3.57
N THR A 103 7.54 1.37 -3.65
CA THR A 103 6.34 0.90 -4.36
C THR A 103 5.17 0.88 -3.40
N LEU A 104 4.09 1.60 -3.71
CA LEU A 104 2.86 1.59 -2.93
C LEU A 104 2.04 0.36 -3.34
N THR A 105 1.87 -0.59 -2.42
CA THR A 105 1.31 -1.92 -2.70
C THR A 105 -0.19 -1.92 -2.99
N GLU A 106 -0.90 -0.94 -2.42
CA GLU A 106 -2.33 -0.74 -2.67
C GLU A 106 -2.51 0.51 -3.54
N VAL A 107 -3.10 0.35 -4.71
CA VAL A 107 -3.41 1.46 -5.63
C VAL A 107 -4.86 1.90 -5.49
N PRO A 108 -5.21 3.15 -5.79
CA PRO A 108 -6.58 3.67 -5.65
C PRO A 108 -7.50 3.12 -6.74
N PHE A 109 -7.89 1.86 -6.63
CA PHE A 109 -8.71 1.17 -7.63
C PHE A 109 -10.06 1.86 -7.86
N ASP A 110 -10.71 2.31 -6.78
CA ASP A 110 -12.00 3.01 -6.78
C ASP A 110 -11.87 4.46 -6.29
N SER A 111 -10.79 5.15 -6.56
CA SER A 111 -10.48 6.53 -6.13
C SER A 111 -9.74 6.68 -4.80
N PHE A 112 -9.62 5.66 -3.96
CA PHE A 112 -8.90 5.72 -2.68
C PHE A 112 -8.15 4.43 -2.41
N SER A 113 -6.95 4.57 -1.82
CA SER A 113 -6.21 3.45 -1.23
C SER A 113 -5.44 3.89 0.01
N SER A 114 -5.10 2.94 0.86
CA SER A 114 -4.23 3.15 2.01
C SER A 114 -3.45 1.87 2.30
N GLY A 115 -2.22 2.02 2.77
CA GLY A 115 -1.36 0.89 3.10
C GLY A 115 -0.09 1.32 3.81
N CYS A 116 0.70 0.34 4.22
CA CYS A 116 2.03 0.56 4.78
C CYS A 116 3.03 -0.38 4.09
N VAL A 117 4.23 0.13 3.85
CA VAL A 117 5.34 -0.58 3.18
C VAL A 117 6.59 -0.47 4.03
N GLU A 118 7.28 -1.58 4.22
CA GLU A 118 8.60 -1.59 4.84
C GLU A 118 9.63 -1.01 3.87
N VAL A 119 10.48 -0.12 4.39
CA VAL A 119 11.55 0.53 3.65
C VAL A 119 12.85 0.50 4.47
N ASP A 120 13.98 0.72 3.81
CA ASP A 120 15.22 0.92 4.54
C ASP A 120 15.12 2.16 5.46
N ARG A 121 15.66 2.05 6.67
CA ARG A 121 15.62 3.14 7.66
C ARG A 121 16.40 4.38 7.23
N ALA A 122 17.46 4.20 6.42
CA ALA A 122 18.20 5.33 5.86
C ALA A 122 17.36 6.04 4.81
N GLU A 123 16.66 5.31 3.92
CA GLU A 123 15.72 5.87 2.96
C GLU A 123 14.60 6.66 3.65
N ALA A 124 13.97 6.07 4.68
CA ALA A 124 12.95 6.75 5.46
C ALA A 124 13.45 8.07 6.10
N LYS A 125 14.71 8.10 6.55
CA LYS A 125 15.33 9.33 7.08
C LYS A 125 15.55 10.38 6.00
N GLU A 126 16.01 9.98 4.80
CA GLU A 126 16.27 10.91 3.69
C GLU A 126 14.95 11.50 3.18
N ILE A 127 13.88 10.71 3.05
CA ILE A 127 12.54 11.22 2.70
C ILE A 127 12.10 12.32 3.70
N LEU A 128 12.27 12.10 5.00
CA LEU A 128 11.90 13.11 6.02
C LEU A 128 12.81 14.34 6.02
N LYS A 129 14.08 14.16 5.70
CA LYS A 129 15.06 15.25 5.73
C LYS A 129 14.88 16.17 4.51
N ASN A 130 14.64 15.62 3.35
CA ASN A 130 14.58 16.29 2.06
C ASN A 130 13.28 15.97 1.30
N PRO A 131 12.08 16.18 1.88
CA PRO A 131 10.84 15.74 1.25
C PRO A 131 10.60 16.35 -0.15
N ALA A 132 11.11 17.55 -0.40
CA ALA A 132 11.00 18.21 -1.70
C ALA A 132 11.80 17.52 -2.84
N ASP A 133 12.71 16.60 -2.49
CA ASP A 133 13.43 15.77 -3.46
C ASP A 133 12.69 14.46 -3.77
N TYR A 134 11.49 14.26 -3.19
CA TYR A 134 10.68 13.07 -3.40
C TYR A 134 9.28 13.43 -3.89
N TYR A 135 8.70 12.58 -4.72
CA TYR A 135 7.36 12.79 -5.24
C TYR A 135 6.53 11.50 -5.25
N VAL A 136 5.23 11.64 -5.05
CA VAL A 136 4.27 10.57 -5.31
C VAL A 136 3.85 10.63 -6.77
N ASN A 137 3.76 9.45 -7.38
CA ASN A 137 3.36 9.28 -8.77
C ASN A 137 2.32 8.16 -8.88
N VAL A 138 1.29 8.38 -9.70
CA VAL A 138 0.21 7.41 -9.99
C VAL A 138 0.17 7.15 -11.48
N HIS A 139 0.10 5.89 -11.86
CA HIS A 139 0.03 5.44 -13.26
C HIS A 139 -1.33 4.83 -13.58
N ASN A 140 -1.73 4.88 -14.84
CA ASN A 140 -2.83 4.12 -15.39
C ASN A 140 -2.48 3.61 -16.80
N ALA A 141 -3.44 2.94 -17.47
CA ALA A 141 -3.20 2.37 -18.79
C ALA A 141 -2.94 3.43 -19.88
N ASP A 142 -3.54 4.61 -19.75
CA ASP A 142 -3.44 5.70 -20.73
C ASP A 142 -2.16 6.52 -20.51
N PHE A 143 -1.69 6.59 -19.26
CA PHE A 143 -0.50 7.33 -18.85
C PHE A 143 0.47 6.41 -18.11
N THR A 144 1.11 5.51 -18.84
CA THR A 144 2.06 4.52 -18.27
C THR A 144 3.34 5.16 -17.71
N GLY A 145 3.71 6.35 -18.18
CA GLY A 145 4.82 7.14 -17.64
C GLY A 145 4.47 7.91 -16.36
N GLY A 146 3.18 8.11 -16.09
CA GLY A 146 2.61 8.82 -14.96
C GLY A 146 1.37 9.58 -15.36
N ALA A 147 0.25 9.30 -14.67
CA ALA A 147 -1.00 10.03 -14.82
C ALA A 147 -1.03 11.26 -13.91
N LEU A 148 -0.56 11.10 -12.67
CA LEU A 148 -0.54 12.17 -11.66
C LEU A 148 0.79 12.16 -10.92
N ARG A 149 1.29 13.34 -10.58
CA ARG A 149 2.48 13.55 -9.78
C ARG A 149 2.29 14.68 -8.78
N GLY A 150 2.97 14.59 -7.64
CA GLY A 150 3.07 15.67 -6.66
C GLY A 150 4.30 15.56 -5.79
N GLN A 151 5.02 16.66 -5.61
CA GLN A 151 6.20 16.73 -4.76
C GLN A 151 5.81 16.71 -3.29
N LEU A 152 6.48 15.90 -2.46
CA LEU A 152 6.20 15.82 -1.03
C LEU A 152 6.59 17.11 -0.30
N SER A 153 5.78 17.47 0.70
CA SER A 153 6.00 18.63 1.56
C SER A 153 5.56 18.34 3.01
N ARG A 154 5.99 19.19 3.94
CA ARG A 154 5.58 19.14 5.35
C ARG A 154 4.28 19.90 5.57
#